data_adf70d5cd49f48ae4d1513a165d04f74
#
_entry.id   adf70d5cd49f48ae4d1513a165d04f74
#
_cell.length_a   1.000
_cell.length_b   1.000
_cell.length_c   1.000
_cell.angle_alpha   90.00
_cell.angle_beta   90.00
_cell.angle_gamma   90.00
#
_symmetry.space_group_name_H-M   'P 1'
#
loop_
_entity.id
_entity.type
_entity.pdbx_description
1 polymer ?
#
loop_
_entity_poly.entity_id
_entity_poly.type
_entity_poly.pdbx_seq_one_letter_code
_entity_poly.pdbx_strand_id
1 'polypeptide(L)'
;MPPYNRAGSTEEIKHMYSLEEVKAVDKEVYDAINAEMDRQNEHIELIASENWVSPAVMAAMGSIMTNKYAEGYPGKRYYGGCQCVDIVEELAIERAKELFGAGYANVQ
;
A
#
# COMPACT_ATOMS: atom_id res chain seq x y z
N MET A 1 -11.01 -21.77 7.38
CA MET A 1 -9.81 -20.91 7.24
C MET A 1 -8.60 -21.77 7.50
N PRO A 2 -7.65 -21.91 6.58
CA PRO A 2 -6.39 -22.58 6.89
C PRO A 2 -5.63 -21.73 7.93
N PRO A 3 -4.91 -22.35 8.86
CA PRO A 3 -4.15 -21.62 9.88
C PRO A 3 -3.06 -20.80 9.20
N TYR A 4 -2.98 -19.51 9.56
CA TYR A 4 -1.89 -18.63 9.17
C TYR A 4 -0.57 -19.19 9.67
N ASN A 5 0.21 -19.79 8.77
CA ASN A 5 1.47 -20.41 9.13
C ASN A 5 2.55 -19.32 9.26
N ARG A 6 2.96 -19.03 10.49
CA ARG A 6 3.99 -18.01 10.82
C ARG A 6 5.42 -18.41 10.46
N ALA A 7 5.61 -19.55 9.80
CA ALA A 7 6.93 -20.14 9.53
C ALA A 7 7.33 -20.08 8.05
N GLY A 8 6.98 -19.00 7.35
CA GLY A 8 7.53 -18.73 6.02
C GLY A 8 8.97 -18.21 6.13
N SER A 9 9.87 -18.74 5.31
CA SER A 9 11.22 -18.19 5.15
C SER A 9 11.14 -16.74 4.67
N THR A 10 12.18 -15.94 4.91
CA THR A 10 12.27 -14.54 4.43
C THR A 10 12.09 -14.41 2.92
N GLU A 11 12.29 -15.45 2.15
CA GLU A 11 12.03 -15.48 0.70
C GLU A 11 10.55 -15.65 0.37
N GLU A 12 9.80 -16.42 1.14
CA GLU A 12 8.35 -16.57 0.96
C GLU A 12 7.60 -15.25 1.21
N ILE A 13 8.05 -14.43 2.15
CA ILE A 13 7.46 -13.12 2.42
C ILE A 13 7.65 -12.16 1.23
N LYS A 14 8.76 -12.27 0.48
CA LYS A 14 9.03 -11.39 -0.68
C LYS A 14 8.09 -11.61 -1.86
N HIS A 15 7.42 -12.75 -1.95
CA HIS A 15 6.49 -13.09 -3.03
C HIS A 15 5.01 -13.03 -2.64
N MET A 16 4.69 -12.55 -1.43
CA MET A 16 3.33 -12.55 -0.87
C MET A 16 2.34 -11.56 -1.50
N TYR A 17 2.78 -10.73 -2.44
CA TYR A 17 1.97 -9.59 -2.92
C TYR A 17 1.64 -9.67 -4.41
N SER A 18 1.46 -10.86 -4.95
CA SER A 18 1.09 -11.01 -6.36
C SER A 18 -0.41 -11.25 -6.52
N LEU A 19 -0.97 -10.85 -7.65
CA LEU A 19 -2.35 -11.21 -8.00
C LEU A 19 -2.54 -12.72 -8.14
N GLU A 20 -1.48 -13.49 -8.36
CA GLU A 20 -1.55 -14.95 -8.39
C GLU A 20 -1.95 -15.55 -7.03
N GLU A 21 -1.55 -14.92 -5.92
CA GLU A 21 -2.00 -15.32 -4.59
C GLU A 21 -3.50 -15.08 -4.42
N VAL A 22 -4.01 -13.96 -4.93
CA VAL A 22 -5.45 -13.68 -4.93
C VAL A 22 -6.18 -14.74 -5.75
N LYS A 23 -5.68 -15.07 -6.95
CA LYS A 23 -6.25 -16.08 -7.82
C LYS A 23 -6.31 -17.47 -7.17
N ALA A 24 -5.26 -17.84 -6.43
CA ALA A 24 -5.18 -19.13 -5.76
C ALA A 24 -6.18 -19.27 -4.60
N VAL A 25 -6.53 -18.14 -3.95
CA VAL A 25 -7.41 -18.11 -2.77
C VAL A 25 -8.85 -17.76 -3.16
N ASP A 26 -9.03 -16.79 -4.06
CA ASP A 26 -10.34 -16.28 -4.46
C ASP A 26 -10.32 -15.85 -5.94
N LYS A 27 -10.72 -16.78 -6.79
CA LYS A 27 -10.76 -16.55 -8.24
C LYS A 27 -11.78 -15.47 -8.64
N GLU A 28 -12.88 -15.34 -7.92
CA GLU A 28 -13.93 -14.37 -8.25
C GLU A 28 -13.41 -12.93 -8.03
N VAL A 29 -12.69 -12.70 -6.94
CA VAL A 29 -12.03 -11.41 -6.69
C VAL A 29 -10.92 -11.16 -7.71
N TYR A 30 -10.12 -12.16 -8.03
CA TYR A 30 -9.10 -12.04 -9.07
C TYR A 30 -9.69 -11.65 -10.43
N ASP A 31 -10.77 -12.31 -10.85
CA ASP A 31 -11.44 -12.02 -12.11
C ASP A 31 -12.02 -10.58 -12.12
N ALA A 32 -12.59 -10.14 -11.00
CA ALA A 32 -13.10 -8.78 -10.86
C ALA A 32 -11.98 -7.71 -10.96
N ILE A 33 -10.81 -7.96 -10.36
CA ILE A 33 -9.64 -7.07 -10.46
C ILE A 33 -9.17 -6.96 -11.93
N ASN A 34 -9.10 -8.08 -12.65
CA ASN A 34 -8.70 -8.05 -14.05
C ASN A 34 -9.75 -7.35 -14.94
N ALA A 35 -11.04 -7.59 -14.69
CA ALA A 35 -12.10 -6.88 -15.40
C ALA A 35 -12.04 -5.35 -15.17
N GLU A 36 -11.72 -4.92 -13.95
CA GLU A 36 -11.51 -3.48 -13.67
C GLU A 36 -10.25 -2.94 -14.37
N MET A 37 -9.18 -3.72 -14.43
CA MET A 37 -7.99 -3.33 -15.19
C MET A 37 -8.32 -3.13 -16.68
N ASP A 38 -9.09 -4.04 -17.28
CA ASP A 38 -9.52 -3.94 -18.66
C ASP A 38 -10.43 -2.71 -18.85
N ARG A 39 -11.38 -2.49 -17.94
CA ARG A 39 -12.25 -1.31 -17.96
C ARG A 39 -11.44 -0.01 -17.95
N GLN A 40 -10.47 0.10 -17.06
CA GLN A 40 -9.62 1.30 -16.97
C GLN A 40 -8.76 1.52 -18.24
N ASN A 41 -8.30 0.44 -18.87
CA ASN A 41 -7.52 0.54 -20.10
C ASN A 41 -8.38 0.94 -21.32
N GLU A 42 -9.65 0.55 -21.34
CA GLU A 42 -10.54 0.75 -22.49
C GLU A 42 -11.37 2.05 -22.41
N HIS A 43 -11.44 2.69 -21.25
CA HIS A 43 -12.29 3.85 -21.01
C HIS A 43 -11.48 5.06 -20.57
N ILE A 44 -12.00 6.24 -20.91
CA ILE A 44 -11.47 7.51 -20.40
C ILE A 44 -12.19 7.83 -19.08
N GLU A 45 -11.43 7.97 -18.01
CA GLU A 45 -11.97 8.39 -16.73
C GLU A 45 -12.07 9.91 -16.67
N LEU A 46 -13.29 10.42 -16.44
CA LEU A 46 -13.59 11.86 -16.40
C LEU A 46 -13.87 12.38 -14.99
N ILE A 47 -13.74 11.54 -13.97
CA ILE A 47 -13.93 11.95 -12.57
C ILE A 47 -12.63 12.61 -12.10
N ALA A 48 -12.68 13.93 -11.84
CA ALA A 48 -11.51 14.73 -11.52
C ALA A 48 -10.76 14.30 -10.23
N SER A 49 -11.44 13.61 -9.32
CA SER A 49 -10.84 13.08 -8.08
C SER A 49 -10.16 11.72 -8.26
N GLU A 50 -10.35 11.05 -9.40
CA GLU A 50 -9.66 9.81 -9.71
C GLU A 50 -8.32 10.09 -10.39
N ASN A 51 -7.30 9.35 -9.98
CA ASN A 51 -5.96 9.47 -10.53
C ASN A 51 -5.36 8.10 -10.81
N TRP A 52 -4.67 7.99 -11.93
CA TRP A 52 -3.91 6.80 -12.27
C TRP A 52 -2.59 6.81 -11.50
N VAL A 53 -2.50 5.97 -10.50
CA VAL A 53 -1.28 5.84 -9.71
C VAL A 53 -0.27 4.94 -10.41
N SER A 54 1.01 5.19 -10.17
CA SER A 54 2.08 4.36 -10.72
C SER A 54 2.06 2.95 -10.10
N PRO A 55 2.62 1.94 -10.79
CA PRO A 55 2.81 0.61 -10.21
C PRO A 55 3.57 0.64 -8.88
N ALA A 56 4.53 1.56 -8.71
CA ALA A 56 5.27 1.73 -7.46
C ALA A 56 4.37 2.16 -6.29
N VAL A 57 3.41 3.06 -6.54
CA VAL A 57 2.44 3.48 -5.52
C VAL A 57 1.54 2.31 -5.13
N MET A 58 1.01 1.55 -6.11
CA MET A 58 0.19 0.38 -5.83
C MET A 58 0.96 -0.69 -5.05
N ALA A 59 2.20 -0.95 -5.42
CA ALA A 59 3.05 -1.90 -4.71
C ALA A 59 3.34 -1.46 -3.26
N ALA A 60 3.56 -0.17 -3.02
CA ALA A 60 3.76 0.36 -1.68
C ALA A 60 2.50 0.23 -0.82
N MET A 61 1.33 0.53 -1.37
CA MET A 61 0.04 0.40 -0.68
C MET A 61 -0.29 -1.06 -0.33
N GLY A 62 0.00 -2.01 -1.21
CA GLY A 62 -0.20 -3.44 -1.00
C GLY A 62 0.95 -4.13 -0.27
N SER A 63 1.90 -3.41 0.28
CA SER A 63 3.07 -3.98 0.96
C SER A 63 2.75 -4.47 2.38
N ILE A 64 3.75 -5.09 3.01
CA ILE A 64 3.66 -5.57 4.39
C ILE A 64 3.31 -4.46 5.40
N MET A 65 3.49 -3.20 5.05
CA MET A 65 3.07 -2.07 5.87
C MET A 65 1.57 -2.03 6.12
N THR A 66 0.77 -2.65 5.26
CA THR A 66 -0.68 -2.87 5.47
C THR A 66 -0.98 -3.58 6.79
N ASN A 67 -0.06 -4.40 7.29
CA ASN A 67 -0.22 -5.14 8.55
C ASN A 67 0.09 -4.29 9.80
N LYS A 68 0.70 -3.09 9.61
CA LYS A 68 1.17 -2.30 10.74
C LYS A 68 0.18 -1.21 11.12
N TYR A 69 -0.31 -1.30 12.33
CA TYR A 69 -1.12 -0.25 12.95
C TYR A 69 -0.18 0.82 13.54
N ALA A 70 -0.31 2.08 13.08
CA ALA A 70 0.63 3.16 13.39
C ALA A 70 -0.09 4.44 13.83
N GLU A 71 -1.05 4.31 14.74
CA GLU A 71 -1.77 5.44 15.31
C GLU A 71 -0.81 6.39 16.03
N GLY A 72 -0.97 7.69 15.81
CA GLY A 72 -0.10 8.75 16.30
C GLY A 72 0.76 9.35 15.20
N TYR A 73 1.96 9.80 15.55
CA TYR A 73 2.92 10.46 14.64
C TYR A 73 4.31 9.86 14.79
N PRO A 74 5.22 10.08 13.84
CA PRO A 74 6.60 9.64 13.95
C PRO A 74 7.22 10.01 15.31
N GLY A 75 7.79 9.04 16.00
CA GLY A 75 8.36 9.22 17.33
C GLY A 75 7.35 9.42 18.47
N LYS A 76 6.06 9.49 18.17
CA LYS A 76 4.96 9.70 19.14
C LYS A 76 3.80 8.75 18.85
N ARG A 77 4.09 7.45 18.86
CA ARG A 77 3.12 6.39 18.57
C ARG A 77 2.46 5.86 19.84
N TYR A 78 1.22 5.42 19.69
CA TYR A 78 0.52 4.69 20.76
C TYR A 78 0.99 3.24 20.89
N TYR A 79 1.59 2.67 19.83
CA TYR A 79 2.02 1.28 19.78
C TYR A 79 3.50 1.18 19.41
N GLY A 80 4.14 0.09 19.86
CA GLY A 80 5.53 -0.23 19.51
C GLY A 80 5.67 -0.76 18.08
N GLY A 81 6.92 -0.86 17.60
CA GLY A 81 7.25 -1.45 16.31
C GLY A 81 7.02 -0.54 15.12
N CYS A 82 6.97 0.77 15.31
CA CYS A 82 6.69 1.75 14.25
C CYS A 82 7.93 2.38 13.62
N GLN A 83 9.13 1.92 13.97
CA GLN A 83 10.38 2.52 13.50
C GLN A 83 10.53 2.56 11.98
N CYS A 84 9.98 1.59 11.26
CA CYS A 84 10.01 1.57 9.80
C CYS A 84 8.91 2.44 9.18
N VAL A 85 7.72 2.42 9.76
CA VAL A 85 6.60 3.29 9.34
C VAL A 85 6.94 4.77 9.59
N ASP A 86 7.61 5.08 10.69
CA ASP A 86 8.08 6.43 11.00
C ASP A 86 8.95 6.99 9.88
N ILE A 87 9.88 6.18 9.34
CA ILE A 87 10.72 6.59 8.21
C ILE A 87 9.87 6.95 6.99
N VAL A 88 8.87 6.14 6.66
CA VAL A 88 8.01 6.39 5.49
C VAL A 88 7.18 7.65 5.67
N GLU A 89 6.59 7.86 6.84
CA GLU A 89 5.81 9.09 7.12
C GLU A 89 6.69 10.34 7.13
N GLU A 90 7.88 10.29 7.73
CA GLU A 90 8.83 11.40 7.72
C GLU A 90 9.26 11.77 6.30
N LEU A 91 9.57 10.76 5.47
CA LEU A 91 9.88 10.99 4.04
C LEU A 91 8.69 11.61 3.29
N ALA A 92 7.49 11.18 3.56
CA ALA A 92 6.28 11.72 2.94
C ALA A 92 6.08 13.20 3.34
N ILE A 93 6.27 13.53 4.61
CA ILE A 93 6.19 14.91 5.12
C ILE A 93 7.23 15.81 4.43
N GLU A 94 8.50 15.40 4.41
CA GLU A 94 9.57 16.20 3.82
C GLU A 94 9.39 16.40 2.32
N ARG A 95 9.01 15.34 1.60
CA ARG A 95 8.74 15.40 0.17
C ARG A 95 7.52 16.25 -0.18
N ALA A 96 6.46 16.21 0.64
CA ALA A 96 5.31 17.09 0.46
C ALA A 96 5.70 18.57 0.67
N LYS A 97 6.50 18.87 1.69
CA LYS A 97 7.04 20.23 1.93
C LYS A 97 7.87 20.71 0.74
N GLU A 98 8.75 19.87 0.22
CA GLU A 98 9.58 20.20 -0.94
C GLU A 98 8.75 20.45 -2.19
N LEU A 99 7.82 19.54 -2.49
CA LEU A 99 6.97 19.62 -3.68
C LEU A 99 6.10 20.88 -3.73
N PHE A 100 5.55 21.28 -2.60
CA PHE A 100 4.64 22.42 -2.51
C PHE A 100 5.34 23.72 -2.00
N GLY A 101 6.64 23.71 -1.72
CA GLY A 101 7.34 24.84 -1.12
C GLY A 101 6.76 25.23 0.24
N ALA A 102 6.25 24.28 0.99
CA ALA A 102 5.55 24.51 2.24
C ALA A 102 6.48 24.39 3.45
N GLY A 103 6.26 25.21 4.47
CA GLY A 103 6.98 25.09 5.73
C GLY A 103 6.48 23.98 6.66
N TYR A 104 5.27 23.45 6.36
CA TYR A 104 4.62 22.42 7.17
C TYR A 104 3.82 21.48 6.26
N ALA A 105 3.82 20.20 6.60
CA ALA A 105 2.92 19.19 6.02
C ALA A 105 2.51 18.18 7.10
N ASN A 106 1.29 17.73 7.05
CA ASN A 106 0.77 16.66 7.90
C ASN A 106 0.48 15.43 7.04
N VAL A 107 1.08 14.31 7.39
CA VAL A 107 0.84 12.99 6.80
C VAL A 107 0.52 12.01 7.92
N GLN A 108 -0.58 11.32 7.75
CA GLN A 108 -1.03 10.30 8.69
C GLN A 108 -1.50 9.06 7.93
#